data_f398144c7ee4e2c8685fbd408c39b680
#
_entry.id   f398144c7ee4e2c8685fbd408c39b680
#
_cell.length_a   1.000
_cell.length_b   1.000
_cell.length_c   1.000
_cell.angle_alpha   90.00
_cell.angle_beta   90.00
_cell.angle_gamma   90.00
#
_symmetry.space_group_name_H-M   'P 1'
#
loop_
_entity.id
_entity.type
_entity.pdbx_description
1 polymer ?
#
loop_
_entity_poly.entity_id
_entity_poly.type
_entity_poly.pdbx_seq_one_letter_code
_entity_poly.pdbx_strand_id
1 'polypeptide(L)'
;QDGNHLTWNGDDENIVYQGTSNKELPVGYHIRYFLDGKEIKESDLAEKSGHVQVEFDFENKTKDKFIPFLMLAGMYIKADKINGLTINHGKTLSDGDKQAVIAYGLPGIKQALKLQEDDISLPESATVQFDVENYKESQIAVIATNEVFAKELPASMDNLTGLHDKLNSLRD
;
A
#
# COMPACT_ATOMS: atom_id res chain seq x y z
N GLN A 1 18.79 21.04 20.83
CA GLN A 1 17.75 20.14 21.23
C GLN A 1 17.07 20.66 22.48
N ASP A 2 15.79 20.88 22.45
CA ASP A 2 15.00 21.32 23.60
C ASP A 2 13.84 20.33 23.81
N GLY A 3 14.00 19.43 24.78
CA GLY A 3 13.04 18.34 25.04
C GLY A 3 12.79 17.48 23.81
N ASN A 4 11.54 17.43 23.33
CA ASN A 4 11.11 16.67 22.16
C ASN A 4 11.19 17.47 20.84
N HIS A 5 11.70 18.70 20.87
CA HIS A 5 11.87 19.53 19.69
C HIS A 5 13.31 19.47 19.17
N LEU A 6 13.44 19.18 17.89
CA LEU A 6 14.67 19.22 17.14
C LEU A 6 14.57 20.37 16.15
N THR A 7 15.51 21.32 16.23
CA THR A 7 15.62 22.42 15.28
C THR A 7 16.89 22.23 14.46
N TRP A 8 16.77 22.32 13.17
CA TRP A 8 17.85 22.17 12.21
C TRP A 8 18.03 23.50 11.47
N ASN A 9 19.26 23.94 11.33
CA ASN A 9 19.62 24.99 10.40
C ASN A 9 20.18 24.32 9.14
N GLY A 10 19.38 24.25 8.10
CA GLY A 10 19.78 23.74 6.80
C GLY A 10 19.68 24.87 5.78
N ASP A 11 20.82 25.30 5.26
CA ASP A 11 20.88 26.26 4.16
C ASP A 11 20.61 25.50 2.84
N ASP A 12 19.33 25.27 2.51
CA ASP A 12 18.84 24.59 1.29
C ASP A 12 19.34 23.14 1.07
N GLU A 13 19.95 22.50 2.06
CA GLU A 13 20.37 21.10 1.98
C GLU A 13 19.30 20.14 2.52
N ASN A 14 19.23 18.94 1.91
CA ASN A 14 18.37 17.87 2.40
C ASN A 14 18.87 17.35 3.76
N ILE A 15 18.05 17.47 4.78
CA ILE A 15 18.35 16.95 6.11
C ILE A 15 17.80 15.54 6.24
N VAL A 16 18.67 14.57 6.48
CA VAL A 16 18.27 13.19 6.79
C VAL A 16 18.42 12.94 8.29
N TYR A 17 17.33 12.57 8.93
CA TYR A 17 17.30 12.23 10.35
C TYR A 17 16.83 10.79 10.55
N GLN A 18 17.55 10.04 11.37
CA GLN A 18 17.15 8.72 11.83
C GLN A 18 16.98 8.74 13.35
N GLY A 19 15.83 8.28 13.82
CA GLY A 19 15.52 8.25 15.25
C GLY A 19 14.44 7.22 15.56
N THR A 20 14.20 7.01 16.86
CA THR A 20 13.13 6.15 17.37
C THR A 20 11.99 6.99 17.89
N SER A 21 10.77 6.63 17.58
CA SER A 21 9.56 7.27 18.09
C SER A 21 8.66 6.23 18.76
N ASN A 22 8.09 6.58 19.91
CA ASN A 22 7.07 5.78 20.59
C ASN A 22 5.64 6.15 20.19
N LYS A 23 5.48 7.06 19.21
CA LYS A 23 4.16 7.42 18.70
C LYS A 23 3.63 6.30 17.81
N GLU A 24 2.33 6.01 17.94
CA GLU A 24 1.64 5.13 17.00
C GLU A 24 1.74 5.70 15.58
N LEU A 25 1.93 4.83 14.60
CA LEU A 25 1.88 5.22 13.20
C LEU A 25 0.45 5.65 12.84
N PRO A 26 0.28 6.69 12.02
CA PRO A 26 -1.05 7.16 11.59
C PRO A 26 -1.74 6.21 10.61
N VAL A 27 -1.07 5.16 10.19
CA VAL A 27 -1.56 4.13 9.27
C VAL A 27 -1.24 2.74 9.81
N GLY A 28 -1.98 1.75 9.32
CA GLY A 28 -1.74 0.34 9.59
C GLY A 28 -1.95 -0.48 8.33
N TYR A 29 -1.51 -1.73 8.39
CA TYR A 29 -1.80 -2.71 7.36
C TYR A 29 -1.86 -4.11 7.96
N HIS A 30 -2.63 -5.00 7.31
CA HIS A 30 -2.66 -6.43 7.57
C HIS A 30 -2.41 -7.18 6.27
N ILE A 31 -1.68 -8.29 6.36
CA ILE A 31 -1.41 -9.17 5.22
C ILE A 31 -1.92 -10.55 5.59
N ARG A 32 -2.79 -11.11 4.74
CA ARG A 32 -3.33 -12.45 4.89
C ARG A 32 -2.96 -13.28 3.68
N TYR A 33 -2.60 -14.54 3.93
CA TYR A 33 -2.24 -15.49 2.90
C TYR A 33 -3.26 -16.61 2.85
N PHE A 34 -3.57 -17.08 1.65
CA PHE A 34 -4.46 -18.21 1.42
C PHE A 34 -3.78 -19.15 0.42
N LEU A 35 -3.93 -20.46 0.67
CA LEU A 35 -3.56 -21.54 -0.24
C LEU A 35 -4.80 -22.35 -0.56
N ASP A 36 -5.15 -22.43 -1.84
CA ASP A 36 -6.36 -23.13 -2.32
C ASP A 36 -7.63 -22.70 -1.56
N GLY A 37 -7.73 -21.37 -1.28
CA GLY A 37 -8.87 -20.77 -0.59
C GLY A 37 -8.88 -20.94 0.94
N LYS A 38 -7.86 -21.56 1.53
CA LYS A 38 -7.73 -21.69 2.99
C LYS A 38 -6.67 -20.76 3.53
N GLU A 39 -7.02 -20.00 4.57
CA GLU A 39 -6.05 -19.13 5.23
C GLU A 39 -4.88 -19.92 5.80
N ILE A 40 -3.66 -19.41 5.59
CA ILE A 40 -2.41 -20.04 5.99
C ILE A 40 -1.44 -18.97 6.48
N LYS A 41 -0.55 -19.31 7.39
CA LYS A 41 0.56 -18.41 7.74
C LYS A 41 1.60 -18.41 6.63
N GLU A 42 2.24 -17.26 6.41
CA GLU A 42 3.32 -17.16 5.42
C GLU A 42 4.41 -18.22 5.63
N SER A 43 4.82 -18.43 6.89
CA SER A 43 5.81 -19.45 7.25
C SER A 43 5.45 -20.88 6.81
N ASP A 44 4.16 -21.18 6.79
CA ASP A 44 3.66 -22.51 6.46
C ASP A 44 3.42 -22.68 4.95
N LEU A 45 3.53 -21.59 4.18
CA LEU A 45 3.41 -21.58 2.72
C LEU A 45 4.69 -22.05 2.04
N ALA A 46 5.83 -21.98 2.72
CA ALA A 46 7.12 -22.43 2.17
C ALA A 46 7.04 -23.88 1.66
N GLU A 47 7.65 -24.11 0.49
CA GLU A 47 7.69 -25.41 -0.23
C GLU A 47 6.31 -25.92 -0.69
N LYS A 48 5.23 -25.14 -0.54
CA LYS A 48 3.90 -25.51 -1.04
C LYS A 48 3.75 -25.17 -2.52
N SER A 49 2.82 -25.87 -3.13
CA SER A 49 2.35 -25.62 -4.50
C SER A 49 0.85 -25.52 -4.49
N GLY A 50 0.28 -24.69 -5.33
CA GLY A 50 -1.17 -24.48 -5.42
C GLY A 50 -1.52 -23.05 -5.81
N HIS A 51 -2.80 -22.71 -5.67
CA HIS A 51 -3.30 -21.36 -5.88
C HIS A 51 -3.11 -20.52 -4.63
N VAL A 52 -2.29 -19.49 -4.74
CA VAL A 52 -1.98 -18.55 -3.65
C VAL A 52 -2.77 -17.26 -3.87
N GLN A 53 -3.40 -16.78 -2.79
CA GLN A 53 -3.99 -15.44 -2.71
C GLN A 53 -3.33 -14.70 -1.55
N VAL A 54 -2.93 -13.47 -1.78
CA VAL A 54 -2.39 -12.56 -0.76
C VAL A 54 -3.27 -11.33 -0.71
N GLU A 55 -3.81 -11.02 0.45
CA GLU A 55 -4.64 -9.85 0.69
C GLU A 55 -3.88 -8.82 1.51
N PHE A 56 -3.87 -7.60 1.02
CA PHE A 56 -3.37 -6.41 1.71
C PHE A 56 -4.56 -5.58 2.15
N ASP A 57 -4.76 -5.42 3.44
CA ASP A 57 -5.74 -4.51 4.02
C ASP A 57 -5.01 -3.29 4.58
N PHE A 58 -5.38 -2.11 4.14
CA PHE A 58 -4.78 -0.84 4.57
C PHE A 58 -5.72 -0.09 5.50
N GLU A 59 -5.16 0.54 6.53
CA GLU A 59 -5.94 1.23 7.55
C GLU A 59 -5.39 2.65 7.78
N ASN A 60 -6.29 3.62 7.88
CA ASN A 60 -6.00 4.97 8.33
C ASN A 60 -6.35 5.08 9.83
N LYS A 61 -5.35 5.37 10.66
CA LYS A 61 -5.47 5.43 12.14
C LYS A 61 -5.52 6.85 12.69
N THR A 62 -5.66 7.86 11.83
CA THR A 62 -5.76 9.26 12.29
C THR A 62 -7.06 9.47 13.08
N LYS A 63 -6.98 10.10 14.27
CA LYS A 63 -8.10 10.20 15.22
C LYS A 63 -8.75 11.59 15.21
N ASP A 64 -7.96 12.63 15.50
CA ASP A 64 -8.52 13.98 15.72
C ASP A 64 -8.80 14.73 14.41
N LYS A 65 -7.96 14.54 13.41
CA LYS A 65 -8.09 15.14 12.10
C LYS A 65 -7.72 14.08 11.07
N PHE A 66 -8.63 13.85 10.12
CA PHE A 66 -8.34 12.97 9.00
C PHE A 66 -7.18 13.51 8.18
N ILE A 67 -6.16 12.69 7.97
CA ILE A 67 -5.03 12.95 7.07
C ILE A 67 -5.06 11.85 6.02
N PRO A 68 -5.25 12.18 4.74
CA PRO A 68 -5.25 11.18 3.68
C PRO A 68 -3.84 10.60 3.47
N PHE A 69 -3.77 9.30 3.24
CA PHE A 69 -2.55 8.59 2.87
C PHE A 69 -2.77 7.76 1.62
N LEU A 70 -1.79 7.78 0.73
CA LEU A 70 -1.59 6.75 -0.28
C LEU A 70 -0.69 5.68 0.34
N MET A 71 -1.17 4.44 0.35
CA MET A 71 -0.38 3.29 0.79
C MET A 71 0.00 2.44 -0.41
N LEU A 72 1.26 2.06 -0.48
CA LEU A 72 1.83 1.21 -1.52
C LEU A 72 2.45 -0.03 -0.86
N ALA A 73 2.12 -1.22 -1.35
CA ALA A 73 2.78 -2.46 -0.94
C ALA A 73 3.46 -3.09 -2.15
N GLY A 74 4.78 -3.10 -2.14
CA GLY A 74 5.59 -3.85 -3.10
C GLY A 74 5.79 -5.27 -2.59
N MET A 75 5.47 -6.28 -3.42
CA MET A 75 5.69 -7.69 -3.11
C MET A 75 6.53 -8.32 -4.22
N TYR A 76 7.67 -8.91 -3.84
CA TYR A 76 8.50 -9.71 -4.73
C TYR A 76 8.33 -11.18 -4.37
N ILE A 77 7.95 -12.00 -5.36
CA ILE A 77 7.60 -13.41 -5.17
C ILE A 77 8.77 -14.29 -5.63
N LYS A 78 9.17 -15.24 -4.80
CA LYS A 78 10.14 -16.27 -5.12
C LYS A 78 9.51 -17.65 -5.10
N ALA A 79 9.61 -18.35 -6.20
CA ALA A 79 9.17 -19.73 -6.37
C ALA A 79 9.90 -20.37 -7.55
N ASP A 80 9.77 -21.67 -7.71
CA ASP A 80 10.36 -22.35 -8.88
C ASP A 80 9.59 -22.01 -10.14
N LYS A 81 8.25 -21.85 -10.02
CA LYS A 81 7.39 -21.43 -11.12
C LYS A 81 6.22 -20.60 -10.61
N ILE A 82 5.88 -19.57 -11.34
CA ILE A 82 4.74 -18.69 -11.06
C ILE A 82 3.94 -18.52 -12.36
N ASN A 83 2.62 -18.72 -12.29
CA ASN A 83 1.71 -18.52 -13.40
C ASN A 83 0.51 -17.68 -12.95
N GLY A 84 -0.15 -17.04 -13.90
CA GLY A 84 -1.43 -16.38 -13.69
C GLY A 84 -1.39 -15.24 -12.66
N LEU A 85 -0.24 -14.55 -12.52
CA LEU A 85 -0.10 -13.45 -11.57
C LEU A 85 -1.04 -12.30 -11.94
N THR A 86 -1.96 -12.00 -11.03
CA THR A 86 -2.95 -10.93 -11.16
C THR A 86 -3.04 -10.11 -9.88
N ILE A 87 -3.53 -8.89 -10.01
CA ILE A 87 -3.84 -8.00 -8.90
C ILE A 87 -5.06 -7.14 -9.25
N ASN A 88 -5.96 -6.90 -8.29
CA ASN A 88 -7.15 -6.08 -8.53
C ASN A 88 -6.87 -4.55 -8.42
N HIS A 89 -6.07 -4.13 -7.43
CA HIS A 89 -5.72 -2.72 -7.20
C HIS A 89 -4.20 -2.55 -7.18
N GLY A 90 -3.60 -2.47 -8.36
CA GLY A 90 -2.17 -2.40 -8.48
C GLY A 90 -1.66 -2.71 -9.87
N LYS A 91 -0.36 -3.00 -9.93
CA LYS A 91 0.35 -3.34 -11.18
C LYS A 91 1.26 -4.55 -10.94
N THR A 92 1.27 -5.44 -11.92
CA THR A 92 2.22 -6.55 -11.98
C THR A 92 3.47 -6.13 -12.75
N LEU A 93 4.63 -6.57 -12.29
CA LEU A 93 5.92 -6.36 -12.92
C LEU A 93 6.56 -7.73 -13.16
N SER A 94 6.94 -8.00 -14.38
CA SER A 94 7.59 -9.25 -14.77
C SER A 94 8.87 -8.95 -15.53
N ASP A 95 9.98 -9.51 -15.09
CA ASP A 95 11.29 -9.43 -15.75
C ASP A 95 11.94 -10.81 -15.73
N GLY A 96 11.70 -11.59 -16.79
CA GLY A 96 12.13 -12.98 -16.89
C GLY A 96 11.52 -13.84 -15.77
N ASP A 97 12.38 -14.40 -14.92
CA ASP A 97 11.96 -15.28 -13.82
C ASP A 97 11.50 -14.51 -12.56
N LYS A 98 11.57 -13.16 -12.61
CA LYS A 98 11.22 -12.32 -11.48
C LYS A 98 9.80 -11.80 -11.62
N GLN A 99 8.99 -12.06 -10.61
CA GLN A 99 7.61 -11.61 -10.53
C GLN A 99 7.45 -10.69 -9.32
N ALA A 100 6.94 -9.50 -9.56
CA ALA A 100 6.63 -8.56 -8.50
C ALA A 100 5.29 -7.89 -8.74
N VAL A 101 4.69 -7.36 -7.70
CA VAL A 101 3.49 -6.54 -7.76
C VAL A 101 3.68 -5.27 -6.95
N ILE A 102 2.99 -4.22 -7.35
CA ILE A 102 2.80 -3.01 -6.57
C ILE A 102 1.30 -2.86 -6.33
N ALA A 103 0.86 -3.12 -5.12
CA ALA A 103 -0.49 -2.87 -4.65
C ALA A 103 -0.62 -1.44 -4.15
N TYR A 104 -1.82 -0.85 -4.25
CA TYR A 104 -2.11 0.44 -3.65
C TYR A 104 -3.44 0.46 -2.90
N GLY A 105 -3.54 1.38 -1.93
CA GLY A 105 -4.76 1.66 -1.18
C GLY A 105 -4.82 3.11 -0.69
N LEU A 106 -6.04 3.56 -0.47
CA LEU A 106 -6.40 4.92 -0.08
C LEU A 106 -7.35 4.89 1.13
N PRO A 107 -6.89 4.35 2.27
CA PRO A 107 -7.76 4.02 3.39
C PRO A 107 -8.40 5.26 4.01
N GLY A 108 -9.71 5.17 4.29
CA GLY A 108 -10.48 6.19 4.99
C GLY A 108 -10.88 7.41 4.16
N ILE A 109 -10.40 7.56 2.91
CA ILE A 109 -10.73 8.73 2.09
C ILE A 109 -12.22 8.75 1.74
N LYS A 110 -12.78 7.61 1.39
CA LYS A 110 -14.19 7.48 1.01
C LYS A 110 -15.13 7.95 2.13
N GLN A 111 -14.86 7.49 3.35
CA GLN A 111 -15.62 7.84 4.55
C GLN A 111 -15.46 9.33 4.89
N ALA A 112 -14.23 9.84 4.83
CA ALA A 112 -13.93 11.23 5.15
C ALA A 112 -14.62 12.22 4.19
N LEU A 113 -14.71 11.87 2.91
CA LEU A 113 -15.36 12.66 1.88
C LEU A 113 -16.86 12.38 1.76
N LYS A 114 -17.41 11.41 2.53
CA LYS A 114 -18.83 10.98 2.47
C LYS A 114 -19.27 10.60 1.06
N LEU A 115 -18.38 9.97 0.30
CA LEU A 115 -18.68 9.54 -1.07
C LEU A 115 -19.59 8.31 -1.06
N GLN A 116 -20.49 8.23 -2.04
CA GLN A 116 -21.30 7.02 -2.26
C GLN A 116 -20.43 5.90 -2.84
N GLU A 117 -20.88 4.65 -2.71
CA GLU A 117 -20.10 3.49 -3.12
C GLU A 117 -19.71 3.47 -4.60
N ASP A 118 -20.54 4.04 -5.46
CA ASP A 118 -20.39 3.97 -6.91
C ASP A 118 -19.68 5.19 -7.54
N ASP A 119 -19.37 6.23 -6.75
CA ASP A 119 -18.85 7.48 -7.31
C ASP A 119 -17.39 7.36 -7.78
N ILE A 120 -16.53 6.76 -6.99
CA ILE A 120 -15.09 6.64 -7.28
C ILE A 120 -14.52 5.37 -6.64
N SER A 121 -13.68 4.65 -7.38
CA SER A 121 -12.92 3.52 -6.83
C SER A 121 -11.76 4.02 -5.96
N LEU A 122 -11.96 4.01 -4.64
CA LEU A 122 -10.94 4.32 -3.64
C LEU A 122 -10.69 3.06 -2.80
N PRO A 123 -9.81 2.15 -3.26
CA PRO A 123 -9.60 0.89 -2.59
C PRO A 123 -8.92 1.06 -1.24
N GLU A 124 -9.36 0.29 -0.26
CA GLU A 124 -8.72 0.16 1.06
C GLU A 124 -7.97 -1.17 1.19
N SER A 125 -8.09 -2.03 0.18
CA SER A 125 -7.43 -3.33 0.11
C SER A 125 -6.98 -3.65 -1.30
N ALA A 126 -6.04 -4.58 -1.42
CA ALA A 126 -5.64 -5.16 -2.68
C ALA A 126 -5.48 -6.67 -2.54
N THR A 127 -5.82 -7.40 -3.60
CA THR A 127 -5.71 -8.86 -3.66
C THR A 127 -4.81 -9.27 -4.81
N VAL A 128 -3.77 -10.01 -4.50
CA VAL A 128 -2.84 -10.64 -5.45
C VAL A 128 -3.17 -12.10 -5.55
N GLN A 129 -3.23 -12.65 -6.75
CA GLN A 129 -3.47 -14.08 -6.99
C GLN A 129 -2.47 -14.63 -7.99
N PHE A 130 -2.00 -15.85 -7.76
CA PHE A 130 -1.09 -16.57 -8.64
C PHE A 130 -1.07 -18.06 -8.33
N ASP A 131 -0.75 -18.87 -9.33
CA ASP A 131 -0.44 -20.28 -9.14
C ASP A 131 1.06 -20.46 -8.98
N VAL A 132 1.48 -21.31 -8.05
CA VAL A 132 2.88 -21.49 -7.70
C VAL A 132 3.26 -22.95 -7.60
N GLU A 133 4.49 -23.26 -8.06
CA GLU A 133 5.18 -24.51 -7.77
C GLU A 133 6.35 -24.22 -6.84
N ASN A 134 6.38 -24.90 -5.68
CA ASN A 134 7.44 -24.78 -4.68
C ASN A 134 7.70 -23.32 -4.25
N TYR A 135 6.71 -22.71 -3.59
CA TYR A 135 6.82 -21.37 -3.03
C TYR A 135 8.01 -21.28 -2.08
N LYS A 136 8.85 -20.29 -2.22
CA LYS A 136 10.02 -20.10 -1.35
C LYS A 136 9.79 -19.02 -0.31
N GLU A 137 9.60 -17.82 -0.74
CA GLU A 137 9.29 -16.68 0.12
C GLU A 137 8.81 -15.49 -0.71
N SER A 138 8.21 -14.52 -0.03
CA SER A 138 7.95 -13.20 -0.59
C SER A 138 8.66 -12.13 0.23
N GLN A 139 9.17 -11.12 -0.44
CA GLN A 139 9.66 -9.92 0.23
C GLN A 139 8.62 -8.82 0.05
N ILE A 140 8.14 -8.28 1.15
CA ILE A 140 7.12 -7.24 1.13
C ILE A 140 7.67 -5.98 1.77
N ALA A 141 7.44 -4.84 1.11
CA ALA A 141 7.72 -3.51 1.64
C ALA A 141 6.46 -2.67 1.54
N VAL A 142 6.08 -2.01 2.62
CA VAL A 142 4.91 -1.12 2.67
C VAL A 142 5.39 0.30 2.90
N ILE A 143 4.90 1.22 2.08
CA ILE A 143 5.20 2.65 2.15
C ILE A 143 3.87 3.39 2.28
N ALA A 144 3.84 4.39 3.17
CA ALA A 144 2.72 5.32 3.28
C ALA A 144 3.22 6.75 3.04
N THR A 145 2.51 7.49 2.21
CA THR A 145 2.82 8.91 1.93
C THR A 145 1.55 9.75 1.88
N ASN A 146 1.64 10.97 2.35
CA ASN A 146 0.59 11.98 2.21
C ASN A 146 1.01 13.13 1.27
N GLU A 147 2.22 13.08 0.71
CA GLU A 147 2.77 14.15 -0.14
C GLU A 147 1.95 14.39 -1.41
N VAL A 148 1.39 13.31 -1.99
CA VAL A 148 0.50 13.41 -3.17
C VAL A 148 -0.71 14.30 -2.90
N PHE A 149 -1.18 14.35 -1.65
CA PHE A 149 -2.31 15.18 -1.26
C PHE A 149 -1.89 16.58 -0.79
N ALA A 150 -0.68 16.71 -0.22
CA ALA A 150 -0.19 17.97 0.34
C ALA A 150 0.12 19.03 -0.72
N LYS A 151 0.57 18.60 -1.91
CA LYS A 151 1.02 19.51 -2.98
C LYS A 151 -0.11 19.94 -3.92
N GLU A 152 -1.24 19.24 -3.96
CA GLU A 152 -2.19 19.35 -5.06
C GLU A 152 -3.66 19.42 -4.65
N LEU A 153 -3.98 19.32 -3.35
CA LEU A 153 -5.32 19.66 -2.88
C LEU A 153 -5.36 21.17 -2.60
N PRO A 154 -6.06 21.97 -3.42
CA PRO A 154 -6.33 23.35 -3.07
C PRO A 154 -7.12 23.39 -1.75
N ALA A 155 -6.96 24.47 -0.99
CA ALA A 155 -7.59 24.66 0.32
C ALA A 155 -9.14 24.64 0.28
N SER A 156 -9.76 24.61 -0.91
CA SER A 156 -11.19 24.41 -1.15
C SER A 156 -11.41 23.06 -1.84
N MET A 157 -12.20 22.19 -1.23
CA MET A 157 -12.56 20.85 -1.73
C MET A 157 -13.51 20.85 -2.95
N ASP A 158 -13.53 21.91 -3.74
CA ASP A 158 -14.42 22.04 -4.91
C ASP A 158 -13.93 21.28 -6.16
N ASN A 159 -12.83 20.52 -6.06
CA ASN A 159 -12.22 19.88 -7.21
C ASN A 159 -12.02 18.35 -7.04
N LEU A 160 -13.11 17.64 -6.70
CA LEU A 160 -13.16 16.18 -6.71
C LEU A 160 -12.81 15.60 -8.09
N THR A 161 -13.12 16.31 -9.17
CA THR A 161 -12.78 15.91 -10.54
C THR A 161 -11.29 15.84 -10.76
N GLY A 162 -10.52 16.81 -10.25
CA GLY A 162 -9.05 16.81 -10.37
C GLY A 162 -8.39 15.69 -9.57
N LEU A 163 -8.96 15.32 -8.41
CA LEU A 163 -8.51 14.15 -7.65
C LEU A 163 -8.80 12.84 -8.41
N HIS A 164 -9.97 12.73 -9.01
CA HIS A 164 -10.38 11.58 -9.82
C HIS A 164 -9.45 11.38 -11.02
N ASP A 165 -9.17 12.46 -11.78
CA ASP A 165 -8.31 12.40 -12.97
C ASP A 165 -6.88 12.00 -12.60
N LYS A 166 -6.40 12.47 -11.46
CA LYS A 166 -5.06 12.13 -10.97
C LYS A 166 -4.95 10.71 -10.45
N LEU A 167 -5.96 10.23 -9.74
CA LEU A 167 -6.02 8.83 -9.31
C LEU A 167 -6.09 7.87 -10.51
N ASN A 168 -6.81 8.26 -11.56
CA ASN A 168 -6.84 7.51 -12.80
C ASN A 168 -5.46 7.51 -13.51
N SER A 169 -4.73 8.63 -13.48
CA SER A 169 -3.38 8.71 -14.06
C SER A 169 -2.33 7.89 -13.32
N LEU A 170 -2.58 7.53 -12.06
CA LEU A 170 -1.71 6.62 -11.30
C LEU A 170 -2.00 5.14 -11.59
N ARG A 171 -3.16 4.84 -12.23
CA ARG A 171 -3.56 3.49 -12.60
C ARG A 171 -2.96 3.02 -13.93
N ASP A 172 -2.67 3.93 -14.84
CA ASP A 172 -2.07 3.68 -16.17
C ASP A 172 -0.53 3.65 -16.08
#